data_ec40e3cb97028e0214e8cb76b91c576d
#
_entry.id   ec40e3cb97028e0214e8cb76b91c576d
#
_cell.length_a   1.000
_cell.length_b   1.000
_cell.length_c   1.000
_cell.angle_alpha   90.00
_cell.angle_beta   90.00
_cell.angle_gamma   90.00
#
_symmetry.space_group_name_H-M   'P 1'
#
loop_
_entity.id
_entity.type
_entity.pdbx_description
1 polymer ?
#
loop_
_entity_poly.entity_id
_entity_poly.type
_entity_poly.pdbx_seq_one_letter_code
_entity_poly.pdbx_strand_id
1 'polypeptide(L)'
;MIDGNEMSGALEAVKIARENGTKVLYDAGGLYDNVESLLPYADILIPSEEFALGITGEKKAENAAKKLYEKYNPDVVVITQGKNGGTLYDGTRLTAYPAFSVKAADTNGAGDVFHGAFAAGYLKGYDFLKCCYFASGVSAVKCTGVGARESVPDFETVKKFLEENGYEL
;
A
#
# COMPACT_ATOMS: atom_id res chain seq x y z
N MET A 1 -2.61 -3.91 -10.36
CA MET A 1 -1.48 -3.61 -9.47
C MET A 1 -0.19 -3.84 -10.24
N ILE A 2 0.76 -2.95 -10.10
CA ILE A 2 2.10 -3.02 -10.71
C ILE A 2 3.17 -2.74 -9.66
N ASP A 3 4.39 -3.16 -9.92
CA ASP A 3 5.60 -2.80 -9.18
C ASP A 3 6.69 -2.27 -10.13
N GLY A 4 7.87 -1.97 -9.60
CA GLY A 4 9.00 -1.44 -10.38
C GLY A 4 10.04 -2.48 -10.82
N ASN A 5 9.77 -3.79 -10.68
CA ASN A 5 10.77 -4.82 -10.97
C ASN A 5 11.03 -5.00 -12.48
N GLU A 6 9.95 -4.97 -13.29
CA GLU A 6 10.00 -5.11 -14.76
C GLU A 6 9.50 -3.84 -15.43
N MET A 7 10.34 -2.80 -15.43
CA MET A 7 9.97 -1.44 -15.84
C MET A 7 9.39 -1.34 -17.25
N SER A 8 9.93 -2.08 -18.24
CA SER A 8 9.43 -2.00 -19.62
C SER A 8 8.00 -2.56 -19.73
N GLY A 9 7.75 -3.70 -19.13
CA GLY A 9 6.43 -4.31 -19.06
C GLY A 9 5.44 -3.48 -18.24
N ALA A 10 5.89 -2.94 -17.11
CA ALA A 10 5.07 -2.09 -16.26
C ALA A 10 4.64 -0.80 -17.00
N LEU A 11 5.56 -0.13 -17.71
CA LEU A 11 5.26 1.08 -18.48
C LEU A 11 4.25 0.82 -19.60
N GLU A 12 4.35 -0.30 -20.29
CA GLU A 12 3.36 -0.66 -21.30
C GLU A 12 2.00 -0.98 -20.69
N ALA A 13 1.99 -1.74 -19.59
CA ALA A 13 0.77 -2.08 -18.88
C ALA A 13 0.01 -0.84 -18.35
N VAL A 14 0.70 0.17 -17.80
CA VAL A 14 0.03 1.38 -17.29
C VAL A 14 -0.50 2.27 -18.39
N LYS A 15 0.13 2.30 -19.57
CA LYS A 15 -0.40 3.00 -20.75
C LYS A 15 -1.70 2.36 -21.23
N ILE A 16 -1.70 1.03 -21.36
CA ILE A 16 -2.91 0.27 -21.74
C ILE A 16 -4.01 0.46 -20.68
N ALA A 17 -3.67 0.42 -19.39
CA ALA A 17 -4.62 0.67 -18.30
C ALA A 17 -5.27 2.05 -18.44
N ARG A 18 -4.47 3.11 -18.69
CA ARG A 18 -4.98 4.47 -18.87
C ARG A 18 -5.90 4.60 -20.09
N GLU A 19 -5.54 4.01 -21.22
CA GLU A 19 -6.38 3.99 -22.43
C GLU A 19 -7.72 3.33 -22.23
N ASN A 20 -7.80 2.35 -21.32
CA ASN A 20 -9.01 1.59 -21.01
C ASN A 20 -9.73 2.04 -19.72
N GLY A 21 -9.31 3.14 -19.09
CA GLY A 21 -9.92 3.64 -17.86
C GLY A 21 -9.75 2.70 -16.67
N THR A 22 -8.74 1.83 -16.69
CA THR A 22 -8.43 0.89 -15.61
C THR A 22 -7.57 1.57 -14.57
N LYS A 23 -8.00 1.51 -13.29
CA LYS A 23 -7.24 2.07 -12.16
C LYS A 23 -5.94 1.30 -11.91
N VAL A 24 -4.87 2.06 -11.68
CA VAL A 24 -3.52 1.54 -11.41
C VAL A 24 -3.18 1.73 -9.94
N LEU A 25 -2.97 0.62 -9.22
CA LEU A 25 -2.33 0.61 -7.92
C LEU A 25 -0.84 0.35 -8.14
N TYR A 26 0.00 1.29 -7.68
CA TYR A 26 1.46 1.16 -7.77
C TYR A 26 2.04 0.81 -6.39
N ASP A 27 2.65 -0.39 -6.31
CA ASP A 27 3.50 -0.83 -5.22
C ASP A 27 4.90 -0.25 -5.41
N ALA A 28 5.17 0.86 -4.74
CA ALA A 28 6.45 1.56 -4.83
C ALA A 28 7.35 1.15 -3.64
N GLY A 29 7.70 -0.14 -3.58
CA GLY A 29 8.44 -0.74 -2.48
C GLY A 29 9.94 -0.43 -2.47
N GLY A 30 10.57 -0.13 -3.62
CA GLY A 30 12.01 0.09 -3.73
C GLY A 30 12.40 1.16 -4.73
N LEU A 31 13.56 1.77 -4.50
CA LEU A 31 14.17 2.79 -5.37
C LEU A 31 15.01 2.07 -6.45
N TYR A 32 14.36 1.67 -7.53
CA TYR A 32 15.03 1.10 -8.71
C TYR A 32 15.23 2.18 -9.78
N ASP A 33 16.06 1.89 -10.78
CA ASP A 33 16.28 2.80 -11.90
C ASP A 33 14.97 3.10 -12.66
N ASN A 34 14.71 4.38 -12.92
CA ASN A 34 13.57 4.88 -13.68
C ASN A 34 12.17 4.66 -13.05
N VAL A 35 12.06 4.27 -11.78
CA VAL A 35 10.76 4.09 -11.09
C VAL A 35 9.87 5.33 -11.11
N GLU A 36 10.47 6.52 -11.23
CA GLU A 36 9.72 7.78 -11.34
C GLU A 36 8.81 7.82 -12.57
N SER A 37 9.12 7.09 -13.63
CA SER A 37 8.31 7.06 -14.84
C SER A 37 6.96 6.37 -14.69
N LEU A 38 6.76 5.57 -13.63
CA LEU A 38 5.47 4.94 -13.30
C LEU A 38 4.57 5.86 -12.46
N LEU A 39 5.16 6.79 -11.69
CA LEU A 39 4.41 7.65 -10.75
C LEU A 39 3.27 8.44 -11.38
N PRO A 40 3.42 9.03 -12.61
CA PRO A 40 2.33 9.76 -13.26
C PRO A 40 1.12 8.91 -13.67
N TYR A 41 1.24 7.58 -13.62
CA TYR A 41 0.17 6.64 -13.99
C TYR A 41 -0.55 6.05 -12.78
N ALA A 42 -0.02 6.23 -11.57
CA ALA A 42 -0.61 5.68 -10.36
C ALA A 42 -1.89 6.45 -9.97
N ASP A 43 -3.01 5.75 -9.90
CA ASP A 43 -4.24 6.27 -9.27
C ASP A 43 -4.18 6.03 -7.75
N ILE A 44 -3.67 4.90 -7.32
CA ILE A 44 -3.44 4.54 -5.92
C ILE A 44 -1.95 4.32 -5.77
N LEU A 45 -1.27 5.23 -5.06
CA LEU A 45 0.17 5.19 -4.87
C LEU A 45 0.49 4.72 -3.45
N ILE A 46 1.10 3.54 -3.34
CA ILE A 46 1.45 2.96 -2.03
C ILE A 46 2.97 2.75 -1.95
N PRO A 47 3.75 3.79 -1.62
CA PRO A 47 5.19 3.68 -1.42
C PRO A 47 5.55 3.18 -0.03
N SER A 48 6.73 2.54 0.08
CA SER A 48 7.41 2.42 1.35
C SER A 48 7.87 3.80 1.84
N GLU A 49 8.09 3.96 3.15
CA GLU A 49 8.65 5.20 3.71
C GLU A 49 10.01 5.52 3.07
N GLU A 50 10.88 4.52 2.89
CA GLU A 50 12.17 4.69 2.26
C GLU A 50 12.05 5.24 0.84
N PHE A 51 11.17 4.66 0.04
CA PHE A 51 10.88 5.16 -1.31
C PHE A 51 10.38 6.61 -1.29
N ALA A 52 9.36 6.87 -0.46
CA ALA A 52 8.72 8.19 -0.40
C ALA A 52 9.70 9.29 0.01
N LEU A 53 10.52 9.05 1.04
CA LEU A 53 11.53 10.00 1.49
C LEU A 53 12.64 10.18 0.44
N GLY A 54 13.10 9.09 -0.18
CA GLY A 54 14.14 9.12 -1.21
C GLY A 54 13.73 9.92 -2.45
N ILE A 55 12.53 9.68 -2.98
CA ILE A 55 12.02 10.37 -4.19
C ILE A 55 11.70 11.85 -3.93
N THR A 56 11.22 12.17 -2.72
CA THR A 56 10.77 13.53 -2.42
C THR A 56 11.85 14.40 -1.79
N GLY A 57 12.88 13.79 -1.19
CA GLY A 57 13.88 14.47 -0.37
C GLY A 57 13.34 14.97 0.97
N GLU A 58 12.13 14.57 1.36
CA GLU A 58 11.50 14.95 2.62
C GLU A 58 12.06 14.12 3.78
N LYS A 59 11.89 14.63 5.02
CA LYS A 59 12.33 13.95 6.24
C LYS A 59 11.20 13.28 7.02
N LYS A 60 9.96 13.50 6.60
CA LYS A 60 8.76 12.98 7.27
C LYS A 60 7.79 12.42 6.23
N ALA A 61 7.19 11.29 6.55
CA ALA A 61 6.22 10.63 5.68
C ALA A 61 5.03 11.54 5.32
N GLU A 62 4.57 12.36 6.28
CA GLU A 62 3.46 13.28 6.07
C GLU A 62 3.74 14.33 4.98
N ASN A 63 4.96 14.87 4.96
CA ASN A 63 5.38 15.83 3.94
C ASN A 63 5.61 15.15 2.60
N ALA A 64 6.22 13.95 2.62
CA ALA A 64 6.42 13.16 1.43
C ALA A 64 5.09 12.78 0.77
N ALA A 65 4.07 12.37 1.55
CA ALA A 65 2.74 12.05 1.04
C ALA A 65 2.09 13.24 0.31
N LYS A 66 2.13 14.44 0.91
CA LYS A 66 1.61 15.66 0.29
C LYS A 66 2.35 16.00 -1.01
N LYS A 67 3.68 15.96 -0.98
CA LYS A 67 4.53 16.28 -2.14
C LYS A 67 4.32 15.31 -3.31
N LEU A 68 4.16 14.01 -3.02
CA LEU A 68 3.82 13.00 -4.02
C LEU A 68 2.42 13.26 -4.61
N TYR A 69 1.45 13.58 -3.76
CA TYR A 69 0.10 13.90 -4.19
C TYR A 69 0.08 15.15 -5.09
N GLU A 70 0.70 16.24 -4.66
CA GLU A 70 0.77 17.50 -5.42
C GLU A 70 1.47 17.34 -6.77
N LYS A 71 2.52 16.51 -6.82
CA LYS A 71 3.31 16.31 -8.06
C LYS A 71 2.64 15.39 -9.07
N TYR A 72 1.98 14.32 -8.62
CA TYR A 72 1.49 13.24 -9.49
C TYR A 72 -0.03 13.11 -9.52
N ASN A 73 -0.74 13.76 -8.60
CA ASN A 73 -2.21 13.82 -8.51
C ASN A 73 -2.92 12.44 -8.54
N PRO A 74 -2.48 11.46 -7.72
CA PRO A 74 -3.22 10.21 -7.56
C PRO A 74 -4.54 10.43 -6.80
N ASP A 75 -5.43 9.45 -6.77
CA ASP A 75 -6.62 9.48 -5.90
C ASP A 75 -6.21 9.47 -4.41
N VAL A 76 -5.11 8.77 -4.09
CA VAL A 76 -4.58 8.64 -2.72
C VAL A 76 -3.09 8.29 -2.72
N VAL A 77 -2.36 8.77 -1.72
CA VAL A 77 -1.02 8.33 -1.34
C VAL A 77 -1.08 7.63 0.01
N VAL A 78 -0.57 6.40 0.09
CA VAL A 78 -0.52 5.59 1.32
C VAL A 78 0.92 5.17 1.58
N ILE A 79 1.60 5.84 2.51
CA ILE A 79 2.98 5.48 2.87
C ILE A 79 2.97 4.41 3.94
N THR A 80 3.59 3.26 3.65
CA THR A 80 3.75 2.17 4.61
C THR A 80 5.00 2.36 5.46
N GLN A 81 4.86 2.20 6.79
CA GLN A 81 5.93 2.41 7.78
C GLN A 81 6.19 1.15 8.64
N GLY A 82 5.89 -0.02 8.07
CA GLY A 82 6.07 -1.32 8.69
C GLY A 82 5.37 -1.42 10.04
N LYS A 83 6.11 -1.75 11.11
CA LYS A 83 5.55 -1.89 12.47
C LYS A 83 4.97 -0.58 13.06
N ASN A 84 5.20 0.55 12.42
CA ASN A 84 4.67 1.84 12.86
C ASN A 84 3.34 2.18 12.17
N GLY A 85 2.79 1.28 11.35
CA GLY A 85 1.57 1.55 10.58
C GLY A 85 1.87 2.32 9.30
N GLY A 86 1.26 3.48 9.14
CA GLY A 86 1.56 4.33 7.99
C GLY A 86 0.75 5.61 7.96
N THR A 87 0.90 6.32 6.86
CA THR A 87 0.30 7.63 6.61
C THR A 87 -0.47 7.62 5.31
N LEU A 88 -1.73 8.05 5.33
CA LEU A 88 -2.60 8.23 4.18
C LEU A 88 -2.85 9.72 3.92
N TYR A 89 -2.79 10.14 2.65
CA TYR A 89 -3.20 11.45 2.19
C TYR A 89 -4.07 11.36 0.93
N ASP A 90 -5.29 11.87 1.01
CA ASP A 90 -6.31 11.83 -0.06
C ASP A 90 -6.50 13.17 -0.79
N GLY A 91 -5.54 14.10 -0.63
CA GLY A 91 -5.60 15.44 -1.18
C GLY A 91 -6.27 16.47 -0.25
N THR A 92 -7.02 16.02 0.74
CA THR A 92 -7.70 16.89 1.71
C THR A 92 -7.24 16.61 3.14
N ARG A 93 -7.18 15.34 3.51
CA ARG A 93 -6.91 14.89 4.86
C ARG A 93 -5.68 14.01 4.94
N LEU A 94 -4.83 14.33 5.91
CA LEU A 94 -3.70 13.50 6.32
C LEU A 94 -4.13 12.65 7.52
N THR A 95 -4.04 11.33 7.39
CA THR A 95 -4.50 10.39 8.41
C THR A 95 -3.45 9.34 8.67
N ALA A 96 -3.09 9.12 9.94
CA ALA A 96 -2.28 7.97 10.31
C ALA A 96 -3.16 6.74 10.47
N TYR A 97 -2.64 5.56 10.11
CA TYR A 97 -3.27 4.27 10.37
C TYR A 97 -2.31 3.35 11.13
N PRO A 98 -2.82 2.45 12.00
CA PRO A 98 -1.97 1.63 12.85
C PRO A 98 -1.38 0.42 12.13
N ALA A 99 -0.25 -0.08 12.66
CA ALA A 99 0.09 -1.49 12.56
C ALA A 99 -0.48 -2.25 13.75
N PHE A 100 -0.85 -3.52 13.54
CA PHE A 100 -1.28 -4.40 14.62
C PHE A 100 -0.08 -5.14 15.20
N SER A 101 0.03 -5.13 16.54
CA SER A 101 1.11 -5.83 17.24
C SER A 101 0.83 -7.33 17.29
N VAL A 102 1.72 -8.11 16.68
CA VAL A 102 1.64 -9.57 16.65
C VAL A 102 3.00 -10.18 16.98
N LYS A 103 3.01 -11.44 17.43
CA LYS A 103 4.26 -12.22 17.54
C LYS A 103 4.64 -12.72 16.14
N ALA A 104 5.45 -11.95 15.45
CA ALA A 104 5.89 -12.29 14.10
C ALA A 104 6.78 -13.55 14.08
N ALA A 105 6.47 -14.47 13.16
CA ALA A 105 7.29 -15.63 12.81
C ALA A 105 8.09 -15.37 11.53
N ASP A 106 7.46 -14.75 10.52
CA ASP A 106 8.08 -14.43 9.24
C ASP A 106 7.43 -13.18 8.61
N THR A 107 8.24 -12.16 8.34
CA THR A 107 7.78 -10.90 7.72
C THR A 107 7.98 -10.83 6.22
N ASN A 108 8.54 -11.89 5.60
CA ASN A 108 8.74 -11.92 4.15
C ASN A 108 7.41 -11.83 3.40
N GLY A 109 7.31 -10.94 2.41
CA GLY A 109 6.10 -10.70 1.65
C GLY A 109 4.99 -9.91 2.39
N ALA A 110 5.27 -9.35 3.58
CA ALA A 110 4.29 -8.56 4.33
C ALA A 110 3.82 -7.31 3.56
N GLY A 111 4.73 -6.66 2.82
CA GLY A 111 4.42 -5.53 1.93
C GLY A 111 3.52 -5.96 0.78
N ASP A 112 3.90 -7.02 0.05
CA ASP A 112 3.13 -7.55 -1.08
C ASP A 112 1.70 -7.90 -0.66
N VAL A 113 1.57 -8.53 0.53
CA VAL A 113 0.27 -8.90 1.11
C VAL A 113 -0.54 -7.65 1.48
N PHE A 114 0.12 -6.61 2.03
CA PHE A 114 -0.56 -5.33 2.29
C PHE A 114 -1.14 -4.73 1.01
N HIS A 115 -0.34 -4.64 -0.07
CA HIS A 115 -0.78 -4.08 -1.35
C HIS A 115 -1.91 -4.90 -1.98
N GLY A 116 -1.80 -6.23 -1.97
CA GLY A 116 -2.86 -7.12 -2.44
C GLY A 116 -4.15 -6.99 -1.65
N ALA A 117 -4.06 -6.91 -0.32
CA ALA A 117 -5.21 -6.74 0.57
C ALA A 117 -5.85 -5.35 0.40
N PHE A 118 -5.04 -4.29 0.25
CA PHE A 118 -5.56 -2.95 -0.06
C PHE A 118 -6.38 -2.95 -1.35
N ALA A 119 -5.85 -3.55 -2.43
CA ALA A 119 -6.56 -3.69 -3.69
C ALA A 119 -7.88 -4.47 -3.53
N ALA A 120 -7.87 -5.56 -2.76
CA ALA A 120 -9.07 -6.36 -2.48
C ALA A 120 -10.12 -5.56 -1.68
N GLY A 121 -9.71 -4.77 -0.69
CA GLY A 121 -10.59 -3.88 0.06
C GLY A 121 -11.20 -2.79 -0.83
N TYR A 122 -10.39 -2.18 -1.68
CA TYR A 122 -10.84 -1.19 -2.67
C TYR A 122 -11.91 -1.77 -3.62
N LEU A 123 -11.70 -2.97 -4.13
CA LEU A 123 -12.67 -3.67 -4.98
C LEU A 123 -13.96 -4.07 -4.24
N LYS A 124 -13.91 -4.22 -2.91
CA LYS A 124 -15.09 -4.41 -2.06
C LYS A 124 -15.86 -3.11 -1.78
N GLY A 125 -15.33 -1.96 -2.23
CA GLY A 125 -15.95 -0.64 -2.03
C GLY A 125 -15.62 -0.01 -0.67
N TYR A 126 -14.56 -0.46 0.01
CA TYR A 126 -14.08 0.21 1.22
C TYR A 126 -13.47 1.57 0.87
N ASP A 127 -13.65 2.57 1.73
CA ASP A 127 -12.88 3.80 1.64
C ASP A 127 -11.37 3.54 1.88
N PHE A 128 -10.53 4.49 1.51
CA PHE A 128 -9.08 4.30 1.57
C PHE A 128 -8.55 4.02 2.98
N LEU A 129 -9.14 4.62 4.01
CA LEU A 129 -8.73 4.40 5.38
C LEU A 129 -9.11 3.00 5.85
N LYS A 130 -10.31 2.54 5.51
CA LYS A 130 -10.77 1.17 5.77
C LYS A 130 -9.93 0.15 5.00
N CYS A 131 -9.51 0.46 3.77
CA CYS A 131 -8.53 -0.35 3.03
C CYS A 131 -7.20 -0.47 3.79
N CYS A 132 -6.69 0.62 4.40
CA CYS A 132 -5.47 0.59 5.21
C CYS A 132 -5.64 -0.32 6.44
N TYR A 133 -6.76 -0.23 7.17
CA TYR A 133 -7.02 -1.09 8.33
C TYR A 133 -7.09 -2.56 7.93
N PHE A 134 -7.84 -2.86 6.87
CA PHE A 134 -7.95 -4.21 6.34
C PHE A 134 -6.59 -4.75 5.92
N ALA A 135 -5.83 -4.01 5.12
CA ALA A 135 -4.50 -4.41 4.64
C ALA A 135 -3.49 -4.60 5.79
N SER A 136 -3.51 -3.71 6.81
CA SER A 136 -2.69 -3.85 8.01
C SER A 136 -3.03 -5.11 8.79
N GLY A 137 -4.32 -5.44 8.94
CA GLY A 137 -4.80 -6.65 9.60
C GLY A 137 -4.36 -7.91 8.87
N VAL A 138 -4.55 -7.97 7.54
CA VAL A 138 -4.10 -9.11 6.71
C VAL A 138 -2.59 -9.30 6.83
N SER A 139 -1.82 -8.23 6.69
CA SER A 139 -0.36 -8.27 6.79
C SER A 139 0.13 -8.70 8.18
N ALA A 140 -0.52 -8.23 9.25
CA ALA A 140 -0.18 -8.61 10.61
C ALA A 140 -0.44 -10.10 10.87
N VAL A 141 -1.62 -10.60 10.51
CA VAL A 141 -1.96 -12.04 10.66
C VAL A 141 -1.03 -12.91 9.83
N LYS A 142 -0.75 -12.51 8.57
CA LYS A 142 0.24 -13.18 7.71
C LYS A 142 1.58 -13.34 8.41
N CYS A 143 2.07 -12.31 9.07
CA CYS A 143 3.38 -12.35 9.75
C CYS A 143 3.45 -13.34 10.91
N THR A 144 2.34 -13.87 11.42
CA THR A 144 2.33 -14.89 12.48
C THR A 144 2.67 -16.28 11.98
N GLY A 145 2.57 -16.54 10.67
CA GLY A 145 2.93 -17.80 10.02
C GLY A 145 4.24 -17.70 9.24
N VAL A 146 4.72 -18.84 8.76
CA VAL A 146 5.93 -18.95 7.91
C VAL A 146 5.53 -19.07 6.45
N GLY A 147 6.29 -18.42 5.57
CA GLY A 147 6.06 -18.40 4.13
C GLY A 147 5.30 -17.15 3.66
N ALA A 148 5.67 -16.66 2.46
CA ALA A 148 5.11 -15.42 1.93
C ALA A 148 3.64 -15.56 1.46
N ARG A 149 3.26 -16.75 0.95
CA ARG A 149 1.92 -17.05 0.44
C ARG A 149 1.14 -17.99 1.36
N GLU A 150 1.82 -18.98 1.93
CA GLU A 150 1.25 -20.05 2.72
C GLU A 150 0.57 -19.53 3.99
N SER A 151 1.05 -18.41 4.53
CA SER A 151 0.53 -17.79 5.75
C SER A 151 -0.47 -16.65 5.51
N VAL A 152 -0.88 -16.38 4.25
CA VAL A 152 -1.93 -15.39 3.97
C VAL A 152 -3.26 -15.89 4.53
N PRO A 153 -3.90 -15.13 5.45
CA PRO A 153 -5.14 -15.56 6.08
C PRO A 153 -6.34 -15.46 5.13
N ASP A 154 -7.39 -16.21 5.44
CA ASP A 154 -8.70 -16.03 4.84
C ASP A 154 -9.40 -14.77 5.40
N PHE A 155 -10.49 -14.37 4.73
CA PHE A 155 -11.23 -13.16 5.08
C PHE A 155 -11.84 -13.21 6.48
N GLU A 156 -12.41 -14.35 6.90
CA GLU A 156 -13.08 -14.49 8.19
C GLU A 156 -12.08 -14.41 9.35
N THR A 157 -10.88 -14.97 9.17
CA THR A 157 -9.78 -14.87 10.14
C THR A 157 -9.38 -13.41 10.33
N VAL A 158 -9.23 -12.64 9.24
CA VAL A 158 -8.87 -11.22 9.31
C VAL A 158 -9.99 -10.39 9.92
N LYS A 159 -11.23 -10.65 9.54
CA LYS A 159 -12.40 -9.95 10.09
C LYS A 159 -12.45 -10.10 11.61
N LYS A 160 -12.36 -11.33 12.10
CA LYS A 160 -12.33 -11.60 13.53
C LYS A 160 -11.15 -10.90 14.22
N PHE A 161 -9.96 -10.97 13.65
CA PHE A 161 -8.77 -10.29 14.17
C PHE A 161 -8.97 -8.78 14.29
N LEU A 162 -9.57 -8.15 13.29
CA LEU A 162 -9.84 -6.71 13.29
C LEU A 162 -10.90 -6.35 14.36
N GLU A 163 -11.99 -7.11 14.45
CA GLU A 163 -13.03 -6.94 15.48
C GLU A 163 -12.46 -7.02 16.90
N GLU A 164 -11.60 -8.01 17.18
CA GLU A 164 -10.88 -8.16 18.45
C GLU A 164 -9.95 -6.98 18.77
N ASN A 165 -9.49 -6.25 17.74
CA ASN A 165 -8.68 -5.04 17.88
C ASN A 165 -9.49 -3.73 17.78
N GLY A 166 -10.82 -3.80 17.77
CA GLY A 166 -11.71 -2.63 17.78
C GLY A 166 -11.97 -2.00 16.41
N TYR A 167 -11.75 -2.74 15.31
CA TYR A 167 -12.00 -2.27 13.94
C TYR A 167 -13.09 -3.12 13.27
N GLU A 168 -14.10 -2.46 12.73
CA GLU A 168 -15.18 -3.11 11.96
C GLU A 168 -14.94 -2.94 10.44
N LEU A 169 -15.18 -4.05 9.71
CA LEU A 169 -15.09 -4.09 8.24
C LEU A 169 -16.43 -3.82 7.55
#